data_0f0f0ebf92db2bcbdbe7778ec524ba21
#
_entry.id   0f0f0ebf92db2bcbdbe7778ec524ba21
#
_cell.length_a   1.000
_cell.length_b   1.000
_cell.length_c   1.000
_cell.angle_alpha   90.00
_cell.angle_beta   90.00
_cell.angle_gamma   90.00
#
_symmetry.space_group_name_H-M   'P 1'
#
loop_
_entity.id
_entity.type
_entity.pdbx_description
1 polymer ?
#
loop_
_entity_poly.entity_id
_entity_poly.type
_entity_poly.pdbx_seq_one_letter_code
_entity_poly.pdbx_strand_id
1 'polypeptide(L)'
;MKLRILVATAALAALALPTAAHEYKMTIGSSHPPVLPWTMPLKTLIVPESNKRLQAMGGSDTIKWTEAYAGALYDFNNTLEGVGEGLADIGWVGSLWEPAKQPLQNVAYYSPFVTGDFRALVEVQNRLMEKVPAFAAEWSKYNTVFLGAQVADTYHLVTKFPVTKLEDLRGKKLIGGGAIASRIQGTGAIAVDAGLPVFYNMLQTGVADGAVILVTGVLPFKLQEVAPYITKVDLGAVFSGALAMNKKTYDALPPHMKKLFQELGRDYAKMCADLVAEREAAAWAALAKMPNVKISELPQAERERWAKALPDVAGDWARRNGAAGRQVLKIFMEEARKHGAKPLRDWDKGL
;
A
#
# COMPACT_ATOMS: atom_id res chain seq x y z
N MET A 1 7.74 -69.53 47.90
CA MET A 1 6.87 -69.41 46.72
C MET A 1 6.80 -67.89 46.40
N LYS A 2 7.60 -67.42 45.44
CA LYS A 2 7.65 -65.96 45.08
C LYS A 2 6.91 -65.80 43.77
N LEU A 3 5.79 -65.08 43.83
CA LEU A 3 4.94 -64.74 42.68
C LEU A 3 5.55 -63.54 41.95
N ARG A 4 6.00 -63.70 40.70
CA ARG A 4 6.46 -62.65 39.84
C ARG A 4 5.27 -62.13 39.03
N ILE A 5 4.90 -60.86 39.28
CA ILE A 5 3.91 -60.12 38.47
C ILE A 5 4.67 -59.51 37.28
N LEU A 6 4.34 -59.99 36.07
CA LEU A 6 4.75 -59.37 34.82
C LEU A 6 3.77 -58.20 34.55
N VAL A 7 4.28 -56.98 34.56
CA VAL A 7 3.55 -55.79 34.07
C VAL A 7 3.87 -55.67 32.59
N ALA A 8 2.88 -55.92 31.76
CA ALA A 8 2.95 -55.70 30.33
C ALA A 8 2.62 -54.21 30.03
N THR A 9 3.60 -53.44 29.66
CA THR A 9 3.45 -52.03 29.20
C THR A 9 2.97 -52.07 27.74
N ALA A 10 1.70 -51.82 27.50
CA ALA A 10 1.16 -51.61 26.16
C ALA A 10 1.52 -50.19 25.70
N ALA A 11 2.47 -50.06 24.78
CA ALA A 11 2.76 -48.82 24.09
C ALA A 11 1.63 -48.53 23.08
N LEU A 12 0.76 -47.55 23.38
CA LEU A 12 -0.18 -47.00 22.41
C LEU A 12 0.64 -46.20 21.38
N ALA A 13 0.91 -46.77 20.22
CA ALA A 13 1.33 -46.05 19.05
C ALA A 13 0.12 -45.25 18.55
N ALA A 14 0.10 -43.95 18.79
CA ALA A 14 -0.85 -43.03 18.17
C ALA A 14 -0.61 -43.04 16.66
N LEU A 15 -1.38 -43.81 15.92
CA LEU A 15 -1.46 -43.73 14.47
C LEU A 15 -2.01 -42.33 14.13
N ALA A 16 -1.13 -41.41 13.68
CA ALA A 16 -1.57 -40.21 13.05
C ALA A 16 -2.34 -40.58 11.76
N LEU A 17 -3.65 -40.53 11.84
CA LEU A 17 -4.49 -40.70 10.65
C LEU A 17 -4.09 -39.62 9.65
N PRO A 18 -3.85 -39.95 8.37
CA PRO A 18 -3.64 -38.97 7.35
C PRO A 18 -4.86 -38.05 7.30
N THR A 19 -4.70 -36.76 7.54
CA THR A 19 -5.75 -35.76 7.31
C THR A 19 -6.16 -35.86 5.85
N ALA A 20 -7.46 -36.08 5.61
CA ALA A 20 -7.97 -36.15 4.24
C ALA A 20 -7.59 -34.86 3.50
N ALA A 21 -7.12 -35.00 2.25
CA ALA A 21 -6.83 -33.87 1.36
C ALA A 21 -8.05 -32.98 1.24
N HIS A 22 -7.87 -31.68 1.48
CA HIS A 22 -8.94 -30.71 1.30
C HIS A 22 -8.59 -29.72 0.18
N GLU A 23 -9.51 -29.56 -0.79
CA GLU A 23 -9.39 -28.53 -1.82
C GLU A 23 -10.11 -27.26 -1.37
N TYR A 24 -9.35 -26.23 -1.04
CA TYR A 24 -9.87 -24.90 -0.73
C TYR A 24 -10.15 -24.15 -2.03
N LYS A 25 -11.39 -23.78 -2.29
CA LYS A 25 -11.75 -22.91 -3.41
C LYS A 25 -11.68 -21.45 -2.93
N MET A 26 -10.79 -20.67 -3.50
CA MET A 26 -10.56 -19.29 -3.09
C MET A 26 -10.55 -18.34 -4.29
N THR A 27 -11.07 -17.16 -4.12
CA THR A 27 -11.01 -16.07 -5.09
C THR A 27 -9.97 -15.04 -4.68
N ILE A 28 -9.05 -14.72 -5.61
CA ILE A 28 -8.09 -13.63 -5.44
C ILE A 28 -8.47 -12.48 -6.38
N GLY A 29 -8.58 -11.26 -5.82
CA GLY A 29 -9.11 -10.12 -6.56
C GLY A 29 -8.28 -8.84 -6.47
N SER A 30 -8.45 -7.98 -7.48
CA SER A 30 -7.93 -6.61 -7.46
C SER A 30 -8.72 -5.71 -8.40
N SER A 31 -8.97 -4.48 -7.97
CA SER A 31 -9.52 -3.40 -8.81
C SER A 31 -8.55 -2.98 -9.93
N HIS A 32 -7.26 -3.19 -9.74
CA HIS A 32 -6.22 -2.84 -10.70
C HIS A 32 -5.71 -4.08 -11.48
N PRO A 33 -5.18 -3.87 -12.70
CA PRO A 33 -4.59 -4.97 -13.48
C PRO A 33 -3.29 -5.48 -12.81
N PRO A 34 -2.95 -6.78 -12.96
CA PRO A 34 -1.79 -7.40 -12.30
C PRO A 34 -0.46 -7.08 -12.98
N VAL A 35 -0.29 -5.84 -13.44
CA VAL A 35 0.93 -5.29 -14.03
C VAL A 35 1.59 -4.24 -13.14
N LEU A 36 0.88 -3.76 -12.12
CA LEU A 36 1.39 -2.76 -11.19
C LEU A 36 2.18 -3.43 -10.05
N PRO A 37 3.16 -2.76 -9.45
CA PRO A 37 4.00 -3.34 -8.40
C PRO A 37 3.23 -3.95 -7.23
N TRP A 38 2.08 -3.38 -6.90
CA TRP A 38 1.26 -3.83 -5.77
C TRP A 38 0.22 -4.90 -6.10
N THR A 39 -0.08 -5.12 -7.38
CA THR A 39 -1.04 -6.15 -7.80
C THR A 39 -0.37 -7.32 -8.52
N MET A 40 0.80 -7.12 -9.12
CA MET A 40 1.56 -8.19 -9.75
C MET A 40 1.84 -9.36 -8.80
N PRO A 41 2.25 -9.16 -7.53
CA PRO A 41 2.52 -10.25 -6.60
C PRO A 41 1.31 -11.13 -6.28
N LEU A 42 0.08 -10.61 -6.44
CA LEU A 42 -1.12 -11.44 -6.30
C LEU A 42 -1.06 -12.64 -7.25
N LYS A 43 -0.74 -12.36 -8.52
CA LYS A 43 -0.67 -13.38 -9.58
C LYS A 43 0.64 -14.17 -9.58
N THR A 44 1.78 -13.51 -9.32
CA THR A 44 3.10 -14.10 -9.53
C THR A 44 3.73 -14.69 -8.28
N LEU A 45 3.18 -14.37 -7.09
CA LEU A 45 3.62 -14.89 -5.80
C LEU A 45 2.50 -15.67 -5.12
N ILE A 46 1.36 -15.02 -4.79
CA ILE A 46 0.35 -15.63 -3.93
C ILE A 46 -0.22 -16.89 -4.57
N VAL A 47 -0.66 -16.83 -5.83
CA VAL A 47 -1.27 -17.96 -6.53
C VAL A 47 -0.31 -19.15 -6.66
N PRO A 48 0.90 -19.02 -7.22
CA PRO A 48 1.78 -20.19 -7.41
C PRO A 48 2.42 -20.68 -6.12
N GLU A 49 2.89 -19.77 -5.24
CA GLU A 49 3.65 -20.17 -4.05
C GLU A 49 2.74 -20.77 -2.95
N SER A 50 1.46 -20.45 -2.93
CA SER A 50 0.55 -21.02 -1.93
C SER A 50 0.49 -22.56 -2.01
N ASN A 51 0.22 -23.10 -3.19
CA ASN A 51 0.18 -24.57 -3.39
C ASN A 51 1.56 -25.22 -3.25
N LYS A 52 2.61 -24.58 -3.77
CA LYS A 52 3.98 -25.07 -3.65
C LYS A 52 4.41 -25.21 -2.18
N ARG A 53 4.08 -24.22 -1.33
CA ARG A 53 4.40 -24.26 0.10
C ARG A 53 3.54 -25.26 0.87
N LEU A 54 2.26 -25.40 0.51
CA LEU A 54 1.40 -26.45 1.09
C LEU A 54 1.99 -27.84 0.85
N GLN A 55 2.43 -28.13 -0.36
CA GLN A 55 3.10 -29.39 -0.68
C GLN A 55 4.40 -29.56 0.11
N ALA A 56 5.21 -28.49 0.23
CA ALA A 56 6.47 -28.52 1.01
C ALA A 56 6.26 -28.73 2.52
N MET A 57 5.08 -28.37 3.05
CA MET A 57 4.69 -28.66 4.44
C MET A 57 4.30 -30.12 4.67
N GLY A 58 4.33 -30.96 3.62
CA GLY A 58 3.96 -32.39 3.70
C GLY A 58 2.45 -32.63 3.80
N GLY A 59 1.64 -31.60 3.58
CA GLY A 59 0.18 -31.69 3.55
C GLY A 59 -0.36 -32.10 2.18
N SER A 60 -1.59 -32.63 2.17
CA SER A 60 -2.35 -32.96 0.96
C SER A 60 -3.33 -31.86 0.55
N ASP A 61 -3.42 -30.79 1.34
CA ASP A 61 -4.30 -29.65 1.07
C ASP A 61 -3.86 -28.88 -0.19
N THR A 62 -4.84 -28.41 -0.96
CA THR A 62 -4.62 -27.61 -2.16
C THR A 62 -5.53 -26.39 -2.19
N ILE A 63 -5.14 -25.37 -2.92
CA ILE A 63 -5.97 -24.20 -3.19
C ILE A 63 -6.29 -24.16 -4.69
N LYS A 64 -7.58 -24.16 -5.02
CA LYS A 64 -8.07 -23.88 -6.36
C LYS A 64 -8.42 -22.39 -6.45
N TRP A 65 -7.57 -21.62 -7.14
CA TRP A 65 -7.74 -20.18 -7.29
C TRP A 65 -8.72 -19.84 -8.40
N THR A 66 -9.60 -18.88 -8.13
CA THR A 66 -10.29 -18.06 -9.13
C THR A 66 -9.63 -16.69 -9.14
N GLU A 67 -9.05 -16.28 -10.26
CA GLU A 67 -8.34 -15.02 -10.39
C GLU A 67 -9.25 -13.96 -11.03
N ALA A 68 -9.44 -12.81 -10.35
CA ALA A 68 -10.32 -11.72 -10.78
C ALA A 68 -9.63 -10.36 -10.61
N TYR A 69 -8.99 -9.88 -11.66
CA TYR A 69 -8.23 -8.63 -11.67
C TYR A 69 -8.90 -7.56 -12.52
N ALA A 70 -8.33 -6.35 -12.50
CA ALA A 70 -8.74 -5.20 -13.33
C ALA A 70 -10.22 -4.80 -13.14
N GLY A 71 -10.72 -4.86 -11.93
CA GLY A 71 -12.09 -4.45 -11.62
C GLY A 71 -13.16 -5.49 -11.91
N ALA A 72 -12.78 -6.76 -12.13
CA ALA A 72 -13.75 -7.82 -12.46
C ALA A 72 -14.79 -8.08 -11.35
N LEU A 73 -14.46 -7.81 -10.09
CA LEU A 73 -15.37 -8.01 -8.95
C LEU A 73 -15.73 -6.71 -8.24
N TYR A 74 -14.81 -5.78 -8.16
CA TYR A 74 -14.96 -4.50 -7.48
C TYR A 74 -14.01 -3.46 -8.07
N ASP A 75 -14.41 -2.21 -8.06
CA ASP A 75 -13.59 -1.10 -8.52
C ASP A 75 -12.65 -0.57 -7.41
N PHE A 76 -11.86 0.47 -7.72
CA PHE A 76 -10.87 0.99 -6.78
C PHE A 76 -11.49 1.74 -5.57
N ASN A 77 -12.74 2.18 -5.64
CA ASN A 77 -13.43 2.82 -4.51
C ASN A 77 -14.05 1.82 -3.54
N ASN A 78 -14.11 0.54 -3.91
CA ASN A 78 -14.79 -0.52 -3.15
C ASN A 78 -13.86 -1.70 -2.85
N THR A 79 -12.53 -1.46 -2.75
CA THR A 79 -11.57 -2.56 -2.51
C THR A 79 -11.71 -3.16 -1.11
N LEU A 80 -12.01 -2.34 -0.11
CA LEU A 80 -12.21 -2.77 1.27
C LEU A 80 -13.47 -3.64 1.39
N GLU A 81 -14.58 -3.19 0.82
CA GLU A 81 -15.84 -3.94 0.76
C GLU A 81 -15.69 -5.20 -0.07
N GLY A 82 -15.01 -5.12 -1.21
CA GLY A 82 -14.82 -6.27 -2.09
C GLY A 82 -14.17 -7.46 -1.39
N VAL A 83 -13.21 -7.21 -0.51
CA VAL A 83 -12.63 -8.24 0.34
C VAL A 83 -13.45 -8.48 1.61
N GLY A 84 -13.90 -7.44 2.28
CA GLY A 84 -14.63 -7.54 3.55
C GLY A 84 -15.98 -8.24 3.44
N GLU A 85 -16.69 -8.08 2.34
CA GLU A 85 -17.97 -8.74 2.05
C GLU A 85 -17.79 -10.11 1.39
N GLY A 86 -16.55 -10.48 1.01
CA GLY A 86 -16.21 -11.79 0.48
C GLY A 86 -16.48 -11.95 -1.01
N LEU A 87 -16.50 -10.86 -1.80
CA LEU A 87 -16.44 -10.96 -3.26
C LEU A 87 -15.09 -11.56 -3.71
N ALA A 88 -14.02 -11.24 -2.96
CA ALA A 88 -12.76 -11.95 -3.02
C ALA A 88 -12.38 -12.43 -1.62
N ASP A 89 -11.80 -13.64 -1.53
CA ASP A 89 -11.26 -14.18 -0.28
C ASP A 89 -9.98 -13.46 0.14
N ILE A 90 -9.16 -13.09 -0.82
CA ILE A 90 -7.92 -12.34 -0.64
C ILE A 90 -7.75 -11.34 -1.77
N GLY A 91 -7.18 -10.18 -1.47
CA GLY A 91 -6.95 -9.17 -2.49
C GLY A 91 -6.16 -7.97 -2.01
N TRP A 92 -5.84 -7.11 -2.94
CA TRP A 92 -5.28 -5.80 -2.62
C TRP A 92 -6.39 -4.84 -2.18
N VAL A 93 -6.19 -4.20 -1.03
CA VAL A 93 -7.07 -3.17 -0.48
C VAL A 93 -6.32 -1.84 -0.44
N GLY A 94 -6.89 -0.82 -1.09
CA GLY A 94 -6.31 0.52 -1.18
C GLY A 94 -6.85 1.47 -0.13
N SER A 95 -6.21 1.56 1.03
CA SER A 95 -6.61 2.46 2.13
C SER A 95 -6.62 3.94 1.75
N LEU A 96 -5.92 4.32 0.67
CA LEU A 96 -5.90 5.68 0.13
C LEU A 96 -7.30 6.21 -0.16
N TRP A 97 -8.19 5.36 -0.68
CA TRP A 97 -9.57 5.74 -1.04
C TRP A 97 -10.59 5.52 0.08
N GLU A 98 -10.12 5.08 1.25
CA GLU A 98 -10.95 4.81 2.42
C GLU A 98 -10.66 5.77 3.61
N PRO A 99 -10.51 7.10 3.38
CA PRO A 99 -10.13 8.02 4.46
C PRO A 99 -11.18 8.13 5.58
N ALA A 100 -12.42 7.74 5.32
CA ALA A 100 -13.49 7.71 6.32
C ALA A 100 -13.52 6.40 7.12
N LYS A 101 -13.14 5.29 6.51
CA LYS A 101 -13.21 3.95 7.11
C LYS A 101 -11.87 3.51 7.70
N GLN A 102 -10.77 3.88 7.05
CA GLN A 102 -9.41 3.59 7.46
C GLN A 102 -8.57 4.87 7.60
N PRO A 103 -9.02 5.85 8.42
CA PRO A 103 -8.32 7.12 8.54
C PRO A 103 -6.89 6.98 9.07
N LEU A 104 -6.62 6.03 9.96
CA LEU A 104 -5.30 5.86 10.56
C LEU A 104 -4.30 5.31 9.56
N GLN A 105 -4.73 4.47 8.60
CA GLN A 105 -3.87 3.94 7.53
C GLN A 105 -3.34 5.05 6.60
N ASN A 106 -3.91 6.25 6.65
CA ASN A 106 -3.53 7.36 5.78
C ASN A 106 -2.46 8.29 6.37
N VAL A 107 -1.84 7.99 7.51
CA VAL A 107 -0.85 8.85 8.19
C VAL A 107 0.26 9.33 7.25
N ALA A 108 0.81 8.45 6.40
CA ALA A 108 1.88 8.81 5.46
C ALA A 108 1.45 9.86 4.42
N TYR A 109 0.17 9.87 4.03
CA TYR A 109 -0.37 10.90 3.11
C TYR A 109 -0.47 12.27 3.74
N TYR A 110 -0.80 12.32 5.04
CA TYR A 110 -0.90 13.57 5.81
C TYR A 110 0.44 14.02 6.40
N SER A 111 1.52 13.28 6.18
CA SER A 111 2.87 13.61 6.65
C SER A 111 3.84 13.73 5.46
N PRO A 112 3.65 14.71 4.53
CA PRO A 112 4.51 14.86 3.37
C PRO A 112 5.95 15.22 3.76
N PHE A 113 6.90 14.92 2.86
CA PHE A 113 8.32 15.19 3.02
C PHE A 113 9.01 14.50 4.21
N VAL A 114 8.48 13.34 4.67
CA VAL A 114 9.09 12.59 5.77
C VAL A 114 10.22 11.70 5.26
N THR A 115 9.97 10.86 4.26
CA THR A 115 10.97 9.97 3.67
C THR A 115 10.61 9.58 2.24
N GLY A 116 11.64 9.38 1.41
CA GLY A 116 11.51 8.71 0.10
C GLY A 116 11.78 7.21 0.18
N ASP A 117 12.21 6.69 1.34
CA ASP A 117 12.52 5.28 1.53
C ASP A 117 11.24 4.47 1.81
N PHE A 118 10.65 3.94 0.75
CA PHE A 118 9.45 3.11 0.85
C PHE A 118 9.73 1.71 1.44
N ARG A 119 10.99 1.21 1.41
CA ARG A 119 11.34 -0.04 2.10
C ARG A 119 11.29 0.14 3.62
N ALA A 120 11.81 1.26 4.11
CA ALA A 120 11.68 1.62 5.52
C ALA A 120 10.20 1.72 5.95
N LEU A 121 9.33 2.20 5.06
CA LEU A 121 7.89 2.30 5.36
C LEU A 121 7.19 0.95 5.54
N VAL A 122 7.68 -0.14 4.96
CA VAL A 122 7.17 -1.50 5.28
C VAL A 122 7.34 -1.78 6.77
N GLU A 123 8.53 -1.50 7.31
CA GLU A 123 8.79 -1.71 8.74
C GLU A 123 7.99 -0.74 9.62
N VAL A 124 7.85 0.51 9.19
CA VAL A 124 7.03 1.50 9.90
C VAL A 124 5.58 1.04 9.99
N GLN A 125 4.99 0.55 8.89
CA GLN A 125 3.61 0.04 8.89
C GLN A 125 3.47 -1.19 9.78
N ASN A 126 4.42 -2.13 9.73
CA ASN A 126 4.42 -3.30 10.60
C ASN A 126 4.48 -2.89 12.08
N ARG A 127 5.31 -1.91 12.43
CA ARG A 127 5.39 -1.39 13.81
C ARG A 127 4.11 -0.70 14.26
N LEU A 128 3.44 0.02 13.37
CA LEU A 128 2.12 0.61 13.67
C LEU A 128 1.07 -0.48 13.92
N MET A 129 1.06 -1.55 13.10
CA MET A 129 0.17 -2.71 13.30
C MET A 129 0.40 -3.39 14.65
N GLU A 130 1.66 -3.49 15.10
CA GLU A 130 2.02 -4.12 16.38
C GLU A 130 1.74 -3.22 17.58
N LYS A 131 2.07 -1.93 17.50
CA LYS A 131 2.08 -1.00 18.66
C LYS A 131 0.79 -0.25 18.86
N VAL A 132 -0.07 -0.14 17.84
CA VAL A 132 -1.30 0.66 17.91
C VAL A 132 -2.52 -0.21 17.62
N PRO A 133 -3.18 -0.75 18.68
CA PRO A 133 -4.35 -1.60 18.50
C PRO A 133 -5.45 -0.97 17.63
N ALA A 134 -5.67 0.35 17.74
CA ALA A 134 -6.64 1.06 16.93
C ALA A 134 -6.28 1.05 15.44
N PHE A 135 -4.98 1.12 15.10
CA PHE A 135 -4.49 1.04 13.72
C PHE A 135 -4.76 -0.35 13.11
N ALA A 136 -4.47 -1.40 13.88
CA ALA A 136 -4.76 -2.78 13.47
C ALA A 136 -6.28 -3.06 13.40
N ALA A 137 -7.06 -2.48 14.30
CA ALA A 137 -8.51 -2.69 14.37
C ALA A 137 -9.27 -2.12 13.16
N GLU A 138 -8.71 -1.15 12.43
CA GLU A 138 -9.35 -0.64 11.22
C GLU A 138 -9.55 -1.71 10.14
N TRP A 139 -8.70 -2.73 10.10
CA TRP A 139 -8.87 -3.86 9.20
C TRP A 139 -10.00 -4.78 9.66
N SER A 140 -9.95 -5.24 10.90
CA SER A 140 -10.93 -6.19 11.44
C SER A 140 -12.34 -5.62 11.54
N LYS A 141 -12.47 -4.30 11.75
CA LYS A 141 -13.77 -3.59 11.75
C LYS A 141 -14.53 -3.73 10.44
N TYR A 142 -13.83 -3.87 9.33
CA TYR A 142 -14.41 -4.07 8.00
C TYR A 142 -14.22 -5.50 7.50
N ASN A 143 -14.24 -6.48 8.41
CA ASN A 143 -14.17 -7.92 8.11
C ASN A 143 -12.95 -8.32 7.28
N THR A 144 -11.83 -7.63 7.43
CA THR A 144 -10.58 -7.96 6.75
C THR A 144 -9.48 -8.29 7.75
N VAL A 145 -8.50 -9.07 7.31
CA VAL A 145 -7.27 -9.39 8.03
C VAL A 145 -6.10 -8.86 7.22
N PHE A 146 -5.32 -7.98 7.80
CA PHE A 146 -4.07 -7.50 7.22
C PHE A 146 -3.07 -8.67 7.12
N LEU A 147 -2.47 -8.86 5.94
CA LEU A 147 -1.45 -9.87 5.71
C LEU A 147 -0.08 -9.28 5.40
N GLY A 148 -0.02 -8.20 4.63
CA GLY A 148 1.25 -7.60 4.26
C GLY A 148 1.10 -6.18 3.73
N ALA A 149 2.06 -5.34 4.10
CA ALA A 149 2.14 -3.93 3.72
C ALA A 149 2.24 -3.74 2.21
N GLN A 150 1.56 -2.71 1.68
CA GLN A 150 1.78 -2.23 0.33
C GLN A 150 2.36 -0.82 0.39
N VAL A 151 3.51 -0.65 -0.24
CA VAL A 151 4.22 0.63 -0.34
C VAL A 151 4.21 1.14 -1.76
N ALA A 152 4.39 2.44 -1.91
CA ALA A 152 4.54 3.09 -3.20
C ALA A 152 5.70 4.09 -3.13
N ASP A 153 6.28 4.37 -4.30
CA ASP A 153 7.33 5.36 -4.48
C ASP A 153 6.89 6.77 -4.08
N THR A 154 7.82 7.70 -4.08
CA THR A 154 7.53 9.09 -3.72
C THR A 154 6.70 9.79 -4.81
N TYR A 155 5.91 10.78 -4.38
CA TYR A 155 5.08 11.56 -5.27
C TYR A 155 5.84 12.74 -5.88
N HIS A 156 5.58 12.97 -7.16
CA HIS A 156 6.15 14.03 -7.99
C HIS A 156 5.06 14.81 -8.71
N LEU A 157 5.46 15.80 -9.50
CA LEU A 157 4.54 16.52 -10.39
C LEU A 157 4.73 16.06 -11.84
N VAL A 158 3.61 15.84 -12.51
CA VAL A 158 3.52 15.61 -13.96
C VAL A 158 2.57 16.65 -14.52
N THR A 159 3.08 17.61 -15.30
CA THR A 159 2.35 18.84 -15.64
C THR A 159 2.47 19.21 -17.12
N LYS A 160 1.55 20.06 -17.60
CA LYS A 160 1.58 20.66 -18.95
C LYS A 160 2.50 21.88 -19.03
N PHE A 161 3.05 22.32 -17.93
CA PHE A 161 3.87 23.51 -17.80
C PHE A 161 5.09 23.20 -16.92
N PRO A 162 6.20 23.93 -17.06
CA PRO A 162 7.37 23.76 -16.20
C PRO A 162 7.07 24.23 -14.78
N VAL A 163 7.62 23.53 -13.79
CA VAL A 163 7.58 23.90 -12.37
C VAL A 163 9.00 24.01 -11.86
N THR A 164 9.40 25.22 -11.47
CA THR A 164 10.73 25.55 -10.96
C THR A 164 10.69 26.15 -9.56
N LYS A 165 9.54 26.65 -9.15
CA LYS A 165 9.27 27.28 -7.86
C LYS A 165 7.81 27.10 -7.46
N LEU A 166 7.51 27.32 -6.19
CA LEU A 166 6.19 27.09 -5.63
C LEU A 166 5.09 27.96 -6.28
N GLU A 167 5.44 29.19 -6.68
CA GLU A 167 4.51 30.12 -7.32
C GLU A 167 3.98 29.63 -8.66
N ASP A 168 4.71 28.77 -9.36
CA ASP A 168 4.29 28.19 -10.65
C ASP A 168 3.03 27.33 -10.51
N LEU A 169 2.71 26.88 -9.30
CA LEU A 169 1.52 26.08 -8.99
C LEU A 169 0.25 26.92 -8.75
N ARG A 170 0.38 28.24 -8.54
CA ARG A 170 -0.77 29.08 -8.18
C ARG A 170 -1.85 29.07 -9.26
N GLY A 171 -3.08 28.70 -8.83
CA GLY A 171 -4.24 28.61 -9.71
C GLY A 171 -4.24 27.41 -10.66
N LYS A 172 -3.22 26.55 -10.62
CA LYS A 172 -3.15 25.34 -11.45
C LYS A 172 -4.00 24.23 -10.87
N LYS A 173 -4.75 23.54 -11.71
CA LYS A 173 -5.55 22.38 -11.36
C LYS A 173 -4.69 21.13 -11.38
N LEU A 174 -4.43 20.54 -10.22
CA LEU A 174 -3.63 19.33 -10.08
C LEU A 174 -4.50 18.18 -9.62
N ILE A 175 -4.48 17.08 -10.37
CA ILE A 175 -5.16 15.85 -9.99
C ILE A 175 -4.39 15.21 -8.84
N GLY A 176 -5.12 14.85 -7.77
CA GLY A 176 -4.60 14.11 -6.64
C GLY A 176 -5.76 13.47 -5.90
N GLY A 177 -5.96 12.17 -6.10
CA GLY A 177 -7.08 11.44 -5.52
C GLY A 177 -6.96 11.26 -4.01
N GLY A 178 -8.10 11.29 -3.31
CA GLY A 178 -8.20 11.00 -1.88
C GLY A 178 -7.29 11.87 -1.02
N ALA A 179 -6.51 11.21 -0.15
CA ALA A 179 -5.62 11.89 0.79
C ALA A 179 -4.44 12.64 0.14
N ILE A 180 -4.15 12.42 -1.16
CA ILE A 180 -3.06 13.11 -1.88
C ILE A 180 -3.31 14.63 -1.92
N ALA A 181 -4.58 15.07 -1.97
CA ALA A 181 -4.95 16.48 -1.98
C ALA A 181 -4.35 17.28 -0.82
N SER A 182 -4.11 16.64 0.33
CA SER A 182 -3.48 17.28 1.49
C SER A 182 -2.06 17.79 1.21
N ARG A 183 -1.36 17.16 0.26
CA ARG A 183 0.06 17.44 -0.06
C ARG A 183 0.28 18.72 -0.87
N ILE A 184 -0.79 19.25 -1.47
CA ILE A 184 -0.73 20.51 -2.26
C ILE A 184 -1.41 21.70 -1.57
N GLN A 185 -1.98 21.50 -0.38
CA GLN A 185 -2.58 22.59 0.38
C GLN A 185 -1.54 23.69 0.66
N GLY A 186 -1.97 24.96 0.61
CA GLY A 186 -1.07 26.10 0.85
C GLY A 186 -0.14 26.45 -0.32
N THR A 187 -0.08 25.66 -1.40
CA THR A 187 0.72 25.98 -2.59
C THR A 187 0.03 26.95 -3.54
N GLY A 188 -1.27 27.18 -3.36
CA GLY A 188 -2.12 27.93 -4.28
C GLY A 188 -2.62 27.09 -5.47
N ALA A 189 -2.26 25.81 -5.57
CA ALA A 189 -2.86 24.87 -6.52
C ALA A 189 -4.28 24.49 -6.12
N ILE A 190 -5.09 24.12 -7.10
CA ILE A 190 -6.46 23.66 -6.93
C ILE A 190 -6.45 22.12 -7.07
N ALA A 191 -6.78 21.41 -6.00
CA ALA A 191 -6.88 19.97 -6.04
C ALA A 191 -8.10 19.52 -6.84
N VAL A 192 -7.91 18.54 -7.73
CA VAL A 192 -8.98 17.86 -8.48
C VAL A 192 -8.97 16.40 -8.08
N ASP A 193 -10.06 15.93 -7.47
CA ASP A 193 -10.16 14.55 -7.00
C ASP A 193 -10.50 13.61 -8.16
N ALA A 194 -9.67 12.59 -8.34
CA ALA A 194 -9.90 11.52 -9.31
C ALA A 194 -9.05 10.28 -9.01
N GLY A 195 -9.49 9.12 -9.50
CA GLY A 195 -8.68 7.90 -9.52
C GLY A 195 -7.76 7.83 -10.73
N LEU A 196 -6.63 7.15 -10.61
CA LEU A 196 -5.58 7.05 -11.62
C LEU A 196 -6.04 6.67 -13.05
N PRO A 197 -7.03 5.77 -13.26
CA PRO A 197 -7.46 5.40 -14.61
C PRO A 197 -7.98 6.54 -15.49
N VAL A 198 -8.46 7.64 -14.90
CA VAL A 198 -8.99 8.79 -15.66
C VAL A 198 -8.01 9.94 -15.84
N PHE A 199 -6.80 9.89 -15.24
CA PHE A 199 -5.81 10.97 -15.29
C PHE A 199 -5.45 11.38 -16.70
N TYR A 200 -5.19 10.41 -17.60
CA TYR A 200 -4.85 10.69 -18.99
C TYR A 200 -5.91 11.56 -19.67
N ASN A 201 -7.18 11.15 -19.58
CA ASN A 201 -8.29 11.87 -20.21
C ASN A 201 -8.47 13.27 -19.61
N MET A 202 -8.37 13.41 -18.28
CA MET A 202 -8.49 14.71 -17.62
C MET A 202 -7.38 15.68 -18.01
N LEU A 203 -6.16 15.18 -18.14
CA LEU A 203 -5.04 15.96 -18.66
C LEU A 203 -5.25 16.30 -20.13
N GLN A 204 -5.61 15.32 -20.98
CA GLN A 204 -5.79 15.51 -22.41
C GLN A 204 -6.86 16.56 -22.71
N THR A 205 -8.00 16.49 -22.04
CA THR A 205 -9.13 17.40 -22.26
C THR A 205 -9.02 18.76 -21.57
N GLY A 206 -7.97 18.98 -20.74
CA GLY A 206 -7.76 20.26 -20.06
C GLY A 206 -8.60 20.45 -18.80
N VAL A 207 -9.24 19.42 -18.29
CA VAL A 207 -9.90 19.43 -16.97
C VAL A 207 -8.88 19.70 -15.87
N ALA A 208 -7.65 19.21 -16.06
CA ALA A 208 -6.53 19.48 -15.19
C ALA A 208 -5.27 19.95 -15.97
N ASP A 209 -4.41 20.69 -15.28
CA ASP A 209 -3.14 21.22 -15.78
C ASP A 209 -1.97 20.27 -15.46
N GLY A 210 -2.14 19.39 -14.49
CA GLY A 210 -1.13 18.43 -14.04
C GLY A 210 -1.69 17.44 -13.04
N ALA A 211 -0.81 16.57 -12.54
CA ALA A 211 -1.12 15.58 -11.53
C ALA A 211 0.00 15.47 -10.49
N VAL A 212 -0.37 15.15 -9.26
CA VAL A 212 0.51 14.69 -8.19
C VAL A 212 0.50 13.16 -8.23
N ILE A 213 1.60 12.56 -8.66
CA ILE A 213 1.65 11.13 -8.93
C ILE A 213 3.05 10.55 -8.70
N LEU A 214 3.10 9.26 -8.40
CA LEU A 214 4.32 8.47 -8.36
C LEU A 214 4.83 8.16 -9.79
N VAL A 215 6.15 8.12 -9.96
CA VAL A 215 6.74 7.90 -11.30
C VAL A 215 6.41 6.54 -11.88
N THR A 216 6.22 5.53 -11.03
CA THR A 216 5.81 4.18 -11.45
C THR A 216 4.45 4.15 -12.13
N GLY A 217 3.62 5.16 -11.95
CA GLY A 217 2.33 5.33 -12.62
C GLY A 217 2.40 6.09 -13.95
N VAL A 218 3.47 6.83 -14.22
CA VAL A 218 3.52 7.73 -15.39
C VAL A 218 3.44 6.97 -16.71
N LEU A 219 4.33 6.00 -16.92
CA LEU A 219 4.41 5.25 -18.19
C LEU A 219 3.22 4.32 -18.44
N PRO A 220 2.76 3.52 -17.45
CA PRO A 220 1.61 2.64 -17.65
C PRO A 220 0.33 3.38 -18.04
N PHE A 221 0.15 4.61 -17.53
CA PHE A 221 -0.99 5.45 -17.86
C PHE A 221 -0.70 6.51 -18.91
N LYS A 222 0.48 6.46 -19.56
CA LYS A 222 0.91 7.33 -20.69
C LYS A 222 0.84 8.83 -20.39
N LEU A 223 0.97 9.22 -19.13
CA LEU A 223 0.76 10.61 -18.71
C LEU A 223 1.77 11.58 -19.33
N GLN A 224 2.99 11.11 -19.65
CA GLN A 224 4.03 11.89 -20.31
C GLN A 224 3.64 12.33 -21.72
N GLU A 225 2.65 11.70 -22.37
CA GLU A 225 2.18 12.10 -23.70
C GLU A 225 1.34 13.39 -23.63
N VAL A 226 0.63 13.60 -22.54
CA VAL A 226 -0.32 14.72 -22.34
C VAL A 226 0.14 15.75 -21.32
N ALA A 227 1.19 15.43 -20.54
CA ALA A 227 1.80 16.30 -19.55
C ALA A 227 3.31 16.02 -19.50
N PRO A 228 4.09 16.65 -20.42
CA PRO A 228 5.48 16.27 -20.66
C PRO A 228 6.49 16.82 -19.64
N TYR A 229 6.09 17.68 -18.72
CA TYR A 229 6.97 18.23 -17.69
C TYR A 229 6.86 17.37 -16.42
N ILE A 230 7.97 16.75 -16.03
CA ILE A 230 8.05 15.92 -14.83
C ILE A 230 9.02 16.60 -13.87
N THR A 231 8.50 17.09 -12.75
CA THR A 231 9.32 17.72 -11.71
C THR A 231 9.46 16.79 -10.52
N LYS A 232 10.70 16.39 -10.21
CA LYS A 232 11.03 15.63 -9.02
C LYS A 232 10.87 16.53 -7.79
N VAL A 233 9.85 16.27 -7.00
CA VAL A 233 9.54 17.01 -5.77
C VAL A 233 9.90 16.20 -4.53
N ASP A 234 9.76 14.89 -4.60
CA ASP A 234 9.91 13.97 -3.46
C ASP A 234 9.00 14.34 -2.29
N LEU A 235 7.70 14.37 -2.56
CA LEU A 235 6.69 14.66 -1.53
C LEU A 235 6.62 13.60 -0.42
N GLY A 236 7.38 12.53 -0.56
CA GLY A 236 7.47 11.40 0.36
C GLY A 236 6.73 10.17 -0.14
N ALA A 237 7.35 9.03 0.11
CA ALA A 237 6.77 7.72 -0.14
C ALA A 237 5.64 7.42 0.86
N VAL A 238 4.83 6.42 0.54
CA VAL A 238 3.64 6.07 1.34
C VAL A 238 3.46 4.57 1.46
N PHE A 239 2.75 4.13 2.48
CA PHE A 239 1.98 2.90 2.42
C PHE A 239 0.53 3.30 2.12
N SER A 240 -0.05 2.70 1.09
CA SER A 240 -1.34 3.14 0.55
C SER A 240 -2.40 2.05 0.58
N GLY A 241 -2.08 0.91 1.19
CA GLY A 241 -2.95 -0.24 1.31
C GLY A 241 -2.22 -1.48 1.82
N ALA A 242 -2.81 -2.63 1.55
CA ALA A 242 -2.25 -3.91 1.96
C ALA A 242 -2.78 -5.07 1.10
N LEU A 243 -2.08 -6.20 1.15
CA LEU A 243 -2.69 -7.50 0.92
C LEU A 243 -3.56 -7.81 2.13
N ALA A 244 -4.84 -8.04 1.91
CA ALA A 244 -5.79 -8.39 2.96
C ALA A 244 -6.61 -9.62 2.59
N MET A 245 -7.06 -10.36 3.59
CA MET A 245 -7.95 -11.51 3.44
C MET A 245 -9.29 -11.23 4.12
N ASN A 246 -10.37 -11.75 3.54
CA ASN A 246 -11.67 -11.75 4.20
C ASN A 246 -11.57 -12.44 5.56
N LYS A 247 -12.08 -11.79 6.61
CA LYS A 247 -11.93 -12.28 7.99
C LYS A 247 -12.63 -13.60 8.22
N LYS A 248 -13.83 -13.79 7.65
CA LYS A 248 -14.57 -15.04 7.78
C LYS A 248 -13.82 -16.21 7.12
N THR A 249 -13.29 -15.99 5.91
CA THR A 249 -12.45 -16.97 5.24
C THR A 249 -11.20 -17.28 6.08
N TYR A 250 -10.48 -16.25 6.56
CA TYR A 250 -9.28 -16.42 7.37
C TYR A 250 -9.56 -17.18 8.67
N ASP A 251 -10.63 -16.83 9.39
CA ASP A 251 -10.97 -17.46 10.66
C ASP A 251 -11.31 -18.94 10.51
N ALA A 252 -11.90 -19.34 9.39
CA ALA A 252 -12.23 -20.73 9.05
C ALA A 252 -11.00 -21.58 8.66
N LEU A 253 -9.86 -20.96 8.34
CA LEU A 253 -8.65 -21.68 7.96
C LEU A 253 -8.02 -22.42 9.16
N PRO A 254 -7.46 -23.60 8.94
CA PRO A 254 -6.66 -24.27 9.95
C PRO A 254 -5.33 -23.54 10.22
N PRO A 255 -4.67 -23.79 11.36
CA PRO A 255 -3.47 -23.04 11.76
C PRO A 255 -2.34 -23.01 10.73
N HIS A 256 -2.10 -24.11 10.02
CA HIS A 256 -1.04 -24.17 9.01
C HIS A 256 -1.34 -23.27 7.80
N MET A 257 -2.61 -23.15 7.37
CA MET A 257 -3.04 -22.25 6.32
C MET A 257 -2.94 -20.78 6.75
N LYS A 258 -3.32 -20.46 7.99
CA LYS A 258 -3.15 -19.11 8.56
C LYS A 258 -1.68 -18.71 8.55
N LYS A 259 -0.80 -19.62 8.98
CA LYS A 259 0.65 -19.42 8.95
C LYS A 259 1.16 -19.18 7.52
N LEU A 260 0.73 -20.01 6.56
CA LEU A 260 1.05 -19.86 5.15
C LEU A 260 0.72 -18.46 4.63
N PHE A 261 -0.52 -17.99 4.84
CA PHE A 261 -0.93 -16.67 4.34
C PHE A 261 -0.23 -15.51 5.03
N GLN A 262 0.12 -15.65 6.30
CA GLN A 262 0.94 -14.66 6.99
C GLN A 262 2.38 -14.61 6.45
N GLU A 263 2.97 -15.76 6.11
CA GLU A 263 4.29 -15.81 5.46
C GLU A 263 4.24 -15.21 4.06
N LEU A 264 3.24 -15.60 3.26
CA LEU A 264 3.01 -15.03 1.93
C LEU A 264 2.75 -13.51 1.98
N GLY A 265 2.09 -13.02 3.03
CA GLY A 265 1.87 -11.59 3.24
C GLY A 265 3.17 -10.82 3.49
N ARG A 266 4.10 -11.38 4.26
CA ARG A 266 5.45 -10.79 4.44
C ARG A 266 6.24 -10.77 3.13
N ASP A 267 6.18 -11.87 2.38
CA ASP A 267 6.86 -11.96 1.08
C ASP A 267 6.22 -11.02 0.04
N TYR A 268 4.90 -10.85 0.10
CA TYR A 268 4.19 -9.86 -0.71
C TYR A 268 4.72 -8.45 -0.42
N ALA A 269 4.84 -8.06 0.84
CA ALA A 269 5.33 -6.74 1.20
C ALA A 269 6.76 -6.50 0.70
N LYS A 270 7.64 -7.49 0.85
CA LYS A 270 9.01 -7.45 0.33
C LYS A 270 9.02 -7.36 -1.20
N MET A 271 8.30 -8.24 -1.89
CA MET A 271 8.25 -8.26 -3.36
C MET A 271 7.64 -6.96 -3.91
N CYS A 272 6.61 -6.43 -3.25
CA CYS A 272 6.02 -5.14 -3.62
C CYS A 272 7.08 -4.02 -3.56
N ALA A 273 7.85 -3.92 -2.48
CA ALA A 273 8.89 -2.92 -2.32
C ALA A 273 10.02 -3.10 -3.35
N ASP A 274 10.43 -4.33 -3.64
CA ASP A 274 11.46 -4.62 -4.64
C ASP A 274 10.99 -4.24 -6.06
N LEU A 275 9.74 -4.56 -6.42
CA LEU A 275 9.12 -4.18 -7.69
C LEU A 275 8.94 -2.67 -7.83
N VAL A 276 8.58 -1.98 -6.75
CA VAL A 276 8.50 -0.51 -6.75
C VAL A 276 9.87 0.08 -7.08
N ALA A 277 10.95 -0.40 -6.44
CA ALA A 277 12.30 0.09 -6.70
C ALA A 277 12.76 -0.16 -8.15
N GLU A 278 12.51 -1.37 -8.66
CA GLU A 278 12.86 -1.73 -10.04
C GLU A 278 12.10 -0.85 -11.04
N ARG A 279 10.79 -0.69 -10.83
CA ARG A 279 9.92 0.08 -11.73
C ARG A 279 10.18 1.57 -11.66
N GLU A 280 10.49 2.10 -10.47
CA GLU A 280 10.88 3.50 -10.29
C GLU A 280 12.15 3.80 -11.10
N ALA A 281 13.21 3.00 -10.92
CA ALA A 281 14.46 3.15 -11.66
C ALA A 281 14.26 3.02 -13.17
N ALA A 282 13.50 2.02 -13.61
CA ALA A 282 13.19 1.79 -15.02
C ALA A 282 12.37 2.95 -15.61
N ALA A 283 11.39 3.48 -14.87
CA ALA A 283 10.58 4.61 -15.32
C ALA A 283 11.42 5.87 -15.53
N TRP A 284 12.26 6.24 -14.57
CA TRP A 284 13.18 7.38 -14.71
C TRP A 284 14.12 7.20 -15.90
N ALA A 285 14.71 6.02 -16.08
CA ALA A 285 15.61 5.74 -17.20
C ALA A 285 14.90 5.81 -18.55
N ALA A 286 13.65 5.34 -18.64
CA ALA A 286 12.86 5.40 -19.87
C ALA A 286 12.42 6.84 -20.20
N LEU A 287 11.90 7.57 -19.20
CA LEU A 287 11.45 8.96 -19.37
C LEU A 287 12.59 9.88 -19.78
N ALA A 288 13.80 9.70 -19.24
CA ALA A 288 14.99 10.48 -19.62
C ALA A 288 15.41 10.31 -21.08
N LYS A 289 15.02 9.23 -21.73
CA LYS A 289 15.32 8.97 -23.17
C LYS A 289 14.26 9.54 -24.11
N MET A 290 13.13 10.02 -23.60
CA MET A 290 12.03 10.52 -24.42
C MET A 290 12.28 11.99 -24.81
N PRO A 291 12.37 12.33 -26.11
CA PRO A 291 12.77 13.68 -26.54
C PRO A 291 11.75 14.76 -26.14
N ASN A 292 10.49 14.40 -25.99
CA ASN A 292 9.42 15.31 -25.65
C ASN A 292 9.24 15.50 -24.14
N VAL A 293 9.87 14.66 -23.30
CA VAL A 293 9.75 14.74 -21.84
C VAL A 293 10.82 15.68 -21.28
N LYS A 294 10.40 16.54 -20.37
CA LYS A 294 11.26 17.51 -19.67
C LYS A 294 11.30 17.16 -18.20
N ILE A 295 12.40 16.55 -17.76
CA ILE A 295 12.61 16.21 -16.35
C ILE A 295 13.40 17.33 -15.69
N SER A 296 12.93 17.80 -14.54
CA SER A 296 13.60 18.76 -13.67
C SER A 296 13.52 18.30 -12.22
N GLU A 297 14.37 18.87 -11.38
CA GLU A 297 14.32 18.71 -9.93
C GLU A 297 13.87 20.04 -9.31
N LEU A 298 12.93 19.97 -8.37
CA LEU A 298 12.58 21.14 -7.59
C LEU A 298 13.74 21.46 -6.62
N PRO A 299 14.30 22.67 -6.63
CA PRO A 299 15.40 23.03 -5.76
C PRO A 299 15.09 22.72 -4.29
N GLN A 300 16.09 22.30 -3.51
CA GLN A 300 15.91 21.97 -2.10
C GLN A 300 15.26 23.11 -1.30
N ALA A 301 15.66 24.37 -1.57
CA ALA A 301 15.06 25.53 -0.94
C ALA A 301 13.55 25.66 -1.23
N GLU A 302 13.12 25.31 -2.45
CA GLU A 302 11.69 25.31 -2.82
C GLU A 302 10.92 24.14 -2.16
N ARG A 303 11.55 22.99 -2.02
CA ARG A 303 10.96 21.85 -1.26
C ARG A 303 10.76 22.23 0.21
N GLU A 304 11.73 22.91 0.82
CA GLU A 304 11.61 23.42 2.20
C GLU A 304 10.54 24.51 2.32
N ARG A 305 10.45 25.41 1.33
CA ARG A 305 9.37 26.41 1.26
C ARG A 305 8.01 25.73 1.15
N TRP A 306 7.90 24.70 0.33
CA TRP A 306 6.66 23.92 0.21
C TRP A 306 6.29 23.27 1.55
N ALA A 307 7.21 22.54 2.19
CA ALA A 307 6.97 21.93 3.48
C ALA A 307 6.51 22.93 4.56
N LYS A 308 7.06 24.16 4.54
CA LYS A 308 6.66 25.28 5.42
C LYS A 308 5.29 25.87 5.06
N ALA A 309 4.99 25.98 3.75
CA ALA A 309 3.73 26.56 3.26
C ALA A 309 2.51 25.65 3.53
N LEU A 310 2.74 24.35 3.68
CA LEU A 310 1.67 23.43 4.07
C LEU A 310 1.07 23.87 5.43
N PRO A 311 -0.26 23.91 5.58
CA PRO A 311 -0.87 24.02 6.89
C PRO A 311 -0.47 22.84 7.77
N ASP A 312 -0.91 22.80 9.03
CA ASP A 312 -0.61 21.68 9.93
C ASP A 312 -1.45 20.43 9.59
N VAL A 313 -1.28 19.93 8.33
CA VAL A 313 -2.10 18.83 7.80
C VAL A 313 -2.00 17.55 8.62
N ALA A 314 -0.83 17.26 9.18
CA ALA A 314 -0.62 16.07 10.00
C ALA A 314 -1.21 16.25 11.41
N GLY A 315 -1.01 17.41 12.04
CA GLY A 315 -1.60 17.71 13.35
C GLY A 315 -3.12 17.78 13.28
N ASP A 316 -3.68 18.40 12.23
CA ASP A 316 -5.14 18.42 11.99
C ASP A 316 -5.68 17.01 11.77
N TRP A 317 -4.99 16.18 10.99
CA TRP A 317 -5.34 14.77 10.83
C TRP A 317 -5.28 14.02 12.18
N ALA A 318 -4.22 14.21 12.96
CA ALA A 318 -4.07 13.58 14.26
C ALA A 318 -5.16 14.00 15.24
N ARG A 319 -5.52 15.29 15.26
CA ARG A 319 -6.61 15.82 16.11
C ARG A 319 -7.97 15.23 15.73
N ARG A 320 -8.30 15.16 14.43
CA ARG A 320 -9.56 14.54 13.95
C ARG A 320 -9.68 13.07 14.34
N ASN A 321 -8.57 12.36 14.42
CA ASN A 321 -8.51 10.94 14.79
C ASN A 321 -8.27 10.70 16.30
N GLY A 322 -8.34 11.74 17.12
CA GLY A 322 -8.29 11.67 18.57
C GLY A 322 -6.98 11.13 19.13
N ALA A 323 -7.06 10.36 20.22
CA ALA A 323 -5.88 9.78 20.86
C ALA A 323 -5.12 8.81 19.95
N ALA A 324 -5.85 8.00 19.19
CA ALA A 324 -5.26 7.04 18.26
C ALA A 324 -4.49 7.75 17.13
N GLY A 325 -5.04 8.82 16.56
CA GLY A 325 -4.37 9.61 15.53
C GLY A 325 -3.06 10.24 16.02
N ARG A 326 -3.07 10.82 17.21
CA ARG A 326 -1.84 11.36 17.83
C ARG A 326 -0.79 10.26 18.08
N GLN A 327 -1.22 9.11 18.60
CA GLN A 327 -0.33 7.97 18.83
C GLN A 327 0.28 7.46 17.51
N VAL A 328 -0.53 7.30 16.48
CA VAL A 328 -0.08 6.85 15.14
C VAL A 328 0.93 7.84 14.58
N LEU A 329 0.63 9.16 14.57
CA LEU A 329 1.55 10.15 14.01
C LEU A 329 2.89 10.18 14.77
N LYS A 330 2.85 10.12 16.09
CA LYS A 330 4.06 10.06 16.92
C LYS A 330 4.91 8.84 16.57
N ILE A 331 4.32 7.63 16.57
CA ILE A 331 5.05 6.39 16.28
C ILE A 331 5.53 6.38 14.82
N PHE A 332 4.72 6.86 13.86
CA PHE A 332 5.12 6.99 12.46
C PHE A 332 6.39 7.83 12.32
N MET A 333 6.44 9.00 12.93
CA MET A 333 7.59 9.90 12.87
C MET A 333 8.83 9.32 13.59
N GLU A 334 8.63 8.71 14.76
CA GLU A 334 9.70 8.04 15.53
C GLU A 334 10.31 6.88 14.74
N GLU A 335 9.48 5.98 14.21
CA GLU A 335 9.97 4.82 13.46
C GLU A 335 10.60 5.25 12.13
N ALA A 336 10.03 6.23 11.42
CA ALA A 336 10.65 6.76 10.21
C ALA A 336 12.06 7.31 10.49
N ARG A 337 12.25 8.09 11.56
CA ARG A 337 13.58 8.59 11.96
C ARG A 337 14.54 7.48 12.35
N LYS A 338 14.08 6.42 13.02
CA LYS A 338 14.91 5.24 13.35
C LYS A 338 15.44 4.54 12.09
N HIS A 339 14.66 4.58 11.01
CA HIS A 339 15.05 4.06 9.70
C HIS A 339 15.74 5.11 8.81
N GLY A 340 16.27 6.19 9.39
CA GLY A 340 17.13 7.15 8.70
C GLY A 340 16.41 8.31 8.01
N ALA A 341 15.10 8.45 8.16
CA ALA A 341 14.37 9.58 7.60
C ALA A 341 14.86 10.92 8.17
N LYS A 342 14.96 11.91 7.28
CA LYS A 342 15.28 13.31 7.61
C LYS A 342 14.13 14.21 7.12
N PRO A 343 13.04 14.28 7.89
CA PRO A 343 11.86 15.05 7.50
C PRO A 343 12.17 16.53 7.29
N LEU A 344 11.61 17.14 6.23
CA LEU A 344 11.71 18.59 6.03
C LEU A 344 10.82 19.36 7.02
N ARG A 345 9.89 18.68 7.68
CA ARG A 345 9.03 19.21 8.74
C ARG A 345 8.78 18.13 9.80
N ASP A 346 8.98 18.49 11.07
CA ASP A 346 8.67 17.61 12.20
C ASP A 346 7.18 17.69 12.49
N TRP A 347 6.41 16.80 11.88
CA TRP A 347 4.94 16.80 11.95
C TRP A 347 4.39 16.41 13.34
N ASP A 348 5.20 15.79 14.16
CA ASP A 348 4.87 15.37 15.53
C ASP A 348 5.18 16.42 16.60
N LYS A 349 5.72 17.59 16.23
CA LYS A 349 5.94 18.70 17.16
C LYS A 349 4.61 19.37 17.51
N GLY A 350 4.30 19.43 18.80
CA GLY A 350 3.10 20.09 19.33
C GLY A 350 1.85 19.20 19.40
N LEU A 351 2.03 17.86 19.32
CA LEU A 351 0.96 16.88 19.54
C LEU A 351 0.57 16.76 21.01
#